data_0485d29efe036da382e7223d07572a55
#
_entry.id   0485d29efe036da382e7223d07572a55
#
_cell.length_a   1.000
_cell.length_b   1.000
_cell.length_c   1.000
_cell.angle_alpha   90.00
_cell.angle_beta   90.00
_cell.angle_gamma   90.00
#
_symmetry.space_group_name_H-M   'P 1'
#
loop_
_entity.id
_entity.type
_entity.pdbx_description
1 polymer ?
#
loop_
_entity_poly.entity_id
_entity_poly.type
_entity_poly.pdbx_seq_one_letter_code
_entity_poly.pdbx_strand_id
1 'polypeptide(L)'
;WRTDNVRAQKQPGYSLATITLPLGDLTSHQARAVAVIARRFTGDTMRTTVDQNLLLRWVSDADLPEVHAALASVGLDEAGAGTIADVTACPGTDTCKLGISASRGLAGELRRRLRVVQAAAARELHVKCSGCYNSCAQHHVADIGFLGVSRVVAGRRVPHFQLVVGGQWSENAGAFGLAI
;
A
#
# COMPACT_ATOMS: atom_id res chain seq x y z
N TRP A 1 15.34 0.42 -3.24
CA TRP A 1 14.60 -0.73 -2.71
C TRP A 1 15.06 -1.11 -1.31
N ARG A 2 16.35 -1.33 -1.08
CA ARG A 2 16.84 -1.75 0.24
C ARG A 2 16.45 -0.79 1.37
N THR A 3 16.48 0.50 1.13
CA THR A 3 16.17 1.56 2.12
C THR A 3 14.72 1.51 2.59
N ASP A 4 13.78 1.25 1.70
CA ASP A 4 12.35 1.35 1.99
C ASP A 4 11.72 -0.03 2.26
N ASN A 5 12.15 -1.03 1.49
CA ASN A 5 11.49 -2.33 1.46
C ASN A 5 12.13 -3.37 2.40
N VAL A 6 13.32 -3.09 2.95
CA VAL A 6 14.03 -4.03 3.82
C VAL A 6 14.16 -3.49 5.24
N ARG A 7 13.77 -4.30 6.21
CA ARG A 7 13.90 -3.98 7.63
C ARG A 7 14.56 -5.15 8.37
N ALA A 8 15.55 -4.86 9.22
CA ALA A 8 16.18 -5.88 10.04
C ALA A 8 15.15 -6.56 10.96
N GLN A 9 15.27 -7.87 11.11
CA GLN A 9 14.53 -8.61 12.14
C GLN A 9 15.25 -8.50 13.50
N LYS A 10 14.57 -8.94 14.55
CA LYS A 10 15.17 -9.05 15.87
C LYS A 10 16.33 -10.06 15.91
N GLN A 11 16.29 -11.05 15.02
CA GLN A 11 17.32 -12.08 14.89
C GLN A 11 18.44 -11.55 14.00
N PRO A 12 19.70 -11.51 14.49
CA PRO A 12 20.83 -11.05 13.70
C PRO A 12 21.00 -11.87 12.42
N GLY A 13 21.35 -11.23 11.31
CA GLY A 13 21.59 -11.86 10.02
C GLY A 13 20.32 -12.13 9.19
N TYR A 14 19.15 -11.68 9.67
CA TYR A 14 17.89 -11.84 8.97
C TYR A 14 17.11 -10.54 8.84
N SER A 15 16.45 -10.39 7.72
CA SER A 15 15.63 -9.22 7.38
C SER A 15 14.22 -9.60 6.95
N LEU A 16 13.32 -8.61 7.06
CA LEU A 16 12.02 -8.57 6.40
C LEU A 16 12.19 -7.90 5.05
N ALA A 17 11.64 -8.47 3.99
CA ALA A 17 11.60 -7.84 2.68
C ALA A 17 10.14 -7.66 2.23
N THR A 18 9.73 -6.41 2.04
CA THR A 18 8.39 -6.06 1.55
C THR A 18 8.40 -6.00 0.03
N ILE A 19 7.46 -6.70 -0.58
CA ILE A 19 7.19 -6.63 -2.02
C ILE A 19 6.03 -5.65 -2.19
N THR A 20 6.30 -4.49 -2.72
CA THR A 20 5.28 -3.46 -2.98
C THR A 20 4.40 -3.89 -4.14
N LEU A 21 3.10 -3.92 -3.92
CA LEU A 21 2.11 -4.23 -4.95
C LEU A 21 1.29 -2.98 -5.28
N PRO A 22 1.50 -2.35 -6.45
CA PRO A 22 0.70 -1.21 -6.87
C PRO A 22 -0.80 -1.52 -6.80
N LEU A 23 -1.54 -0.79 -5.94
CA LEU A 23 -2.98 -0.97 -5.71
C LEU A 23 -3.38 -2.39 -5.24
N GLY A 24 -2.43 -3.16 -4.69
CA GLY A 24 -2.65 -4.54 -4.25
C GLY A 24 -2.76 -5.55 -5.40
N ASP A 25 -2.41 -5.18 -6.63
CA ASP A 25 -2.52 -6.07 -7.79
C ASP A 25 -1.31 -6.97 -7.96
N LEU A 26 -1.60 -8.21 -8.31
CA LEU A 26 -0.60 -9.24 -8.59
C LEU A 26 -1.09 -10.12 -9.74
N THR A 27 -0.32 -10.19 -10.82
CA THR A 27 -0.65 -11.10 -11.94
C THR A 27 -0.38 -12.56 -11.54
N SER A 28 -1.04 -13.49 -12.23
CA SER A 28 -0.82 -14.93 -11.99
C SER A 28 0.63 -15.36 -12.28
N HIS A 29 1.31 -14.68 -13.20
CA HIS A 29 2.73 -14.91 -13.49
C HIS A 29 3.60 -14.46 -12.31
N GLN A 30 3.38 -13.26 -11.81
CA GLN A 30 4.08 -12.72 -10.64
C GLN A 30 3.81 -13.56 -9.38
N ALA A 31 2.54 -13.99 -9.15
CA ALA A 31 2.21 -14.84 -8.02
C ALA A 31 2.99 -16.17 -8.02
N ARG A 32 3.14 -16.80 -9.20
CA ARG A 32 3.97 -18.00 -9.34
C ARG A 32 5.44 -17.73 -9.07
N ALA A 33 5.97 -16.62 -9.56
CA ALA A 33 7.36 -16.23 -9.31
C ALA A 33 7.61 -15.97 -7.81
N VAL A 34 6.72 -15.24 -7.14
CA VAL A 34 6.81 -14.99 -5.70
C VAL A 34 6.75 -16.30 -4.90
N ALA A 35 5.92 -17.27 -5.31
CA ALA A 35 5.90 -18.59 -4.67
C ALA A 35 7.24 -19.33 -4.80
N VAL A 36 7.93 -19.24 -5.94
CA VAL A 36 9.28 -19.80 -6.13
C VAL A 36 10.29 -19.08 -5.23
N ILE A 37 10.23 -17.75 -5.18
CA ILE A 37 11.09 -16.93 -4.32
C ILE A 37 10.89 -17.29 -2.84
N ALA A 38 9.64 -17.42 -2.39
CA ALA A 38 9.33 -17.78 -1.00
C ALA A 38 9.86 -19.17 -0.63
N ARG A 39 9.71 -20.16 -1.51
CA ARG A 39 10.28 -21.51 -1.31
C ARG A 39 11.79 -21.49 -1.16
N ARG A 40 12.44 -20.71 -2.00
CA ARG A 40 13.91 -20.67 -2.03
C ARG A 40 14.50 -19.93 -0.84
N PHE A 41 13.93 -18.80 -0.43
CA PHE A 41 14.57 -17.87 0.49
C PHE A 41 13.92 -17.77 1.87
N THR A 42 12.66 -18.24 2.04
CA THR A 42 11.90 -18.01 3.28
C THR A 42 11.21 -19.27 3.82
N GLY A 43 11.66 -20.46 3.40
CA GLY A 43 11.08 -21.72 3.86
C GLY A 43 9.59 -21.87 3.53
N ASP A 44 9.19 -21.45 2.33
CA ASP A 44 7.83 -21.55 1.79
C ASP A 44 6.80 -20.72 2.58
N THR A 45 7.24 -19.60 3.20
CA THR A 45 6.36 -18.73 3.98
C THR A 45 6.35 -17.30 3.45
N MET A 46 5.17 -16.72 3.43
CA MET A 46 4.92 -15.33 3.03
C MET A 46 3.73 -14.79 3.80
N ARG A 47 3.63 -13.47 3.97
CA ARG A 47 2.49 -12.81 4.61
C ARG A 47 1.94 -11.70 3.73
N THR A 48 0.65 -11.44 3.86
CA THR A 48 0.03 -10.20 3.37
C THR A 48 0.15 -9.12 4.43
N THR A 49 0.17 -7.86 4.02
CA THR A 49 0.18 -6.69 4.92
C THR A 49 -1.13 -5.93 4.83
N VAL A 50 -1.39 -5.09 5.82
CA VAL A 50 -2.57 -4.19 5.82
C VAL A 50 -2.49 -3.13 4.71
N ASP A 51 -1.31 -2.85 4.20
CA ASP A 51 -1.07 -1.92 3.10
C ASP A 51 -1.14 -2.58 1.72
N GLN A 52 -1.75 -3.79 1.67
CA GLN A 52 -1.97 -4.55 0.43
C GLN A 52 -0.68 -5.02 -0.26
N ASN A 53 0.41 -5.16 0.50
CA ASN A 53 1.71 -5.65 0.05
C ASN A 53 1.94 -7.09 0.49
N LEU A 54 3.02 -7.71 -0.02
CA LEU A 54 3.50 -9.00 0.46
C LEU A 54 4.77 -8.81 1.30
N LEU A 55 4.94 -9.65 2.31
CA LEU A 55 6.08 -9.62 3.21
C LEU A 55 6.77 -10.97 3.24
N LEU A 56 8.03 -10.99 2.83
CA LEU A 56 8.96 -12.11 3.03
C LEU A 56 9.64 -11.94 4.40
N ARG A 57 9.58 -12.98 5.21
CA ARG A 57 10.24 -13.03 6.53
C ARG A 57 11.40 -14.00 6.48
N TRP A 58 12.35 -13.82 7.37
CA TRP A 58 13.51 -14.70 7.50
C TRP A 58 14.39 -14.73 6.25
N VAL A 59 14.45 -13.64 5.50
CA VAL A 59 15.39 -13.50 4.42
C VAL A 59 16.79 -13.32 5.02
N SER A 60 17.74 -14.20 4.69
CA SER A 60 19.13 -13.99 5.10
C SER A 60 19.65 -12.69 4.49
N ASP A 61 20.38 -11.89 5.28
CA ASP A 61 20.96 -10.64 4.79
C ASP A 61 21.90 -10.86 3.58
N ALA A 62 22.53 -12.04 3.50
CA ALA A 62 23.36 -12.44 2.38
C ALA A 62 22.56 -12.69 1.09
N ASP A 63 21.30 -13.13 1.22
CA ASP A 63 20.43 -13.45 0.09
C ASP A 63 19.67 -12.24 -0.46
N LEU A 64 19.66 -11.11 0.23
CA LEU A 64 18.92 -9.90 -0.18
C LEU A 64 19.21 -9.45 -1.62
N PRO A 65 20.46 -9.46 -2.12
CA PRO A 65 20.73 -9.10 -3.52
C PRO A 65 20.07 -10.06 -4.51
N GLU A 66 20.05 -11.35 -4.19
CA GLU A 66 19.48 -12.38 -5.05
C GLU A 66 17.95 -12.34 -5.04
N VAL A 67 17.34 -12.10 -3.86
CA VAL A 67 15.90 -11.84 -3.73
C VAL A 67 15.49 -10.63 -4.55
N HIS A 68 16.24 -9.53 -4.47
CA HIS A 68 15.96 -8.32 -5.27
C HIS A 68 16.05 -8.59 -6.77
N ALA A 69 17.10 -9.29 -7.22
CA ALA A 69 17.26 -9.66 -8.64
C ALA A 69 16.10 -10.55 -9.14
N ALA A 70 15.67 -11.51 -8.32
CA ALA A 70 14.54 -12.37 -8.64
C ALA A 70 13.22 -11.59 -8.72
N LEU A 71 12.99 -10.62 -7.83
CA LEU A 71 11.83 -9.74 -7.88
C LEU A 71 11.87 -8.82 -9.11
N ALA A 72 13.04 -8.25 -9.42
CA ALA A 72 13.24 -7.40 -10.58
C ALA A 72 12.94 -8.12 -11.90
N SER A 73 13.28 -9.41 -12.01
CA SER A 73 13.00 -10.21 -13.21
C SER A 73 11.52 -10.33 -13.57
N VAL A 74 10.62 -10.04 -12.61
CA VAL A 74 9.16 -10.07 -12.79
C VAL A 74 8.48 -8.72 -12.51
N GLY A 75 9.27 -7.64 -12.38
CA GLY A 75 8.78 -6.28 -12.15
C GLY A 75 8.14 -6.07 -10.78
N LEU A 76 8.68 -6.71 -9.74
CA LEU A 76 8.24 -6.60 -8.34
C LEU A 76 9.30 -5.97 -7.42
N ASP A 77 10.26 -5.27 -7.98
CA ASP A 77 11.35 -4.60 -7.28
C ASP A 77 11.09 -3.12 -6.98
N GLU A 78 9.84 -2.67 -7.08
CA GLU A 78 9.48 -1.28 -6.83
C GLU A 78 9.81 -0.90 -5.38
N ALA A 79 10.59 0.19 -5.22
CA ALA A 79 10.88 0.79 -3.92
C ALA A 79 9.70 1.60 -3.40
N GLY A 80 9.71 1.90 -2.09
CA GLY A 80 8.75 2.81 -1.49
C GLY A 80 7.74 2.18 -0.55
N ALA A 81 7.96 0.93 -0.11
CA ALA A 81 7.11 0.30 0.90
C ALA A 81 6.99 1.15 2.17
N GLY A 82 5.76 1.44 2.60
CA GLY A 82 5.47 2.26 3.77
C GLY A 82 5.82 3.74 3.60
N THR A 83 6.00 4.23 2.39
CA THR A 83 6.17 5.67 2.09
C THR A 83 4.84 6.28 1.61
N ILE A 84 4.81 7.61 1.49
CA ILE A 84 3.63 8.33 0.97
C ILE A 84 3.18 7.85 -0.43
N ALA A 85 4.08 7.26 -1.21
CA ALA A 85 3.77 6.69 -2.51
C ALA A 85 3.14 5.29 -2.43
N ASP A 86 3.18 4.64 -1.26
CA ASP A 86 2.55 3.33 -1.02
C ASP A 86 1.06 3.50 -0.68
N VAL A 87 0.31 4.02 -1.63
CA VAL A 87 -1.11 4.37 -1.46
C VAL A 87 -1.97 3.11 -1.43
N THR A 88 -2.70 2.92 -0.34
CA THR A 88 -3.67 1.82 -0.17
C THR A 88 -5.05 2.23 -0.71
N ALA A 89 -5.71 1.37 -1.47
CA ALA A 89 -7.05 1.63 -1.99
C ALA A 89 -7.97 0.41 -1.96
N CYS A 90 -9.22 0.60 -1.60
CA CYS A 90 -10.24 -0.42 -1.81
C CYS A 90 -10.62 -0.50 -3.30
N PRO A 91 -11.33 -1.56 -3.77
CA PRO A 91 -11.75 -1.67 -5.17
C PRO A 91 -12.60 -0.50 -5.68
N GLY A 92 -13.35 0.18 -4.80
CA GLY A 92 -14.24 1.25 -5.21
C GLY A 92 -15.24 0.80 -6.28
N THR A 93 -15.57 1.72 -7.20
CA THR A 93 -16.54 1.44 -8.28
C THR A 93 -16.04 0.47 -9.35
N ASP A 94 -14.78 0.02 -9.31
CA ASP A 94 -14.26 -0.91 -10.30
C ASP A 94 -14.99 -2.27 -10.22
N THR A 95 -15.18 -2.79 -9.01
CA THR A 95 -15.86 -4.09 -8.79
C THR A 95 -16.83 -4.10 -7.63
N CYS A 96 -16.79 -3.12 -6.72
CA CYS A 96 -17.63 -3.08 -5.53
C CYS A 96 -19.00 -2.46 -5.83
N LYS A 97 -20.08 -3.21 -5.61
CA LYS A 97 -21.46 -2.70 -5.78
C LYS A 97 -21.84 -1.60 -4.78
N LEU A 98 -21.12 -1.48 -3.66
CA LEU A 98 -21.31 -0.42 -2.66
C LEU A 98 -20.41 0.79 -2.91
N GLY A 99 -19.55 0.73 -3.95
CA GLY A 99 -18.66 1.83 -4.30
C GLY A 99 -19.42 3.07 -4.75
N ILE A 100 -19.03 4.22 -4.23
CA ILE A 100 -19.57 5.54 -4.63
C ILE A 100 -18.60 6.23 -5.58
N SER A 101 -17.30 6.12 -5.30
CA SER A 101 -16.23 6.80 -6.04
C SER A 101 -15.13 5.83 -6.46
N ALA A 102 -14.41 6.17 -7.54
CA ALA A 102 -13.34 5.36 -8.12
C ALA A 102 -12.04 5.48 -7.31
N SER A 103 -11.97 4.82 -6.17
CA SER A 103 -10.82 4.88 -5.25
C SER A 103 -9.52 4.42 -5.88
N ARG A 104 -9.54 3.36 -6.70
CA ARG A 104 -8.33 2.87 -7.40
C ARG A 104 -7.82 3.87 -8.44
N GLY A 105 -8.72 4.53 -9.17
CA GLY A 105 -8.36 5.58 -10.11
C GLY A 105 -7.67 6.76 -9.43
N LEU A 106 -8.23 7.24 -8.29
CA LEU A 106 -7.59 8.27 -7.48
C LEU A 106 -6.23 7.80 -6.94
N ALA A 107 -6.16 6.61 -6.35
CA ALA A 107 -4.94 6.09 -5.75
C ALA A 107 -3.82 5.90 -6.79
N GLY A 108 -4.14 5.42 -7.99
CA GLY A 108 -3.17 5.32 -9.08
C GLY A 108 -2.57 6.67 -9.47
N GLU A 109 -3.40 7.71 -9.57
CA GLU A 109 -2.94 9.07 -9.88
C GLU A 109 -2.12 9.69 -8.72
N LEU A 110 -2.56 9.50 -7.47
CA LEU A 110 -1.79 9.93 -6.30
C LEU A 110 -0.44 9.24 -6.24
N ARG A 111 -0.40 7.91 -6.40
CA ARG A 111 0.82 7.14 -6.43
C ARG A 111 1.82 7.67 -7.46
N ARG A 112 1.34 7.96 -8.68
CA ARG A 112 2.17 8.54 -9.75
C ARG A 112 2.78 9.88 -9.36
N ARG A 113 1.99 10.76 -8.72
CA ARG A 113 2.43 12.11 -8.31
C ARG A 113 3.31 12.11 -7.07
N LEU A 114 3.02 11.22 -6.12
CA LEU A 114 3.70 11.21 -4.82
C LEU A 114 5.09 10.55 -4.86
N ARG A 115 5.41 9.78 -5.91
CA ARG A 115 6.75 9.20 -6.11
C ARG A 115 7.89 10.21 -6.13
N VAL A 116 7.61 11.46 -6.50
CA VAL A 116 8.62 12.53 -6.58
C VAL A 116 8.76 13.32 -5.29
N VAL A 117 7.98 13.02 -4.27
CA VAL A 117 8.05 13.69 -2.97
C VAL A 117 9.32 13.26 -2.24
N GLN A 118 10.24 14.21 -2.05
CA GLN A 118 11.53 13.96 -1.40
C GLN A 118 11.62 14.48 0.04
N ALA A 119 10.66 15.29 0.48
CA ALA A 119 10.64 15.83 1.84
C ALA A 119 10.52 14.70 2.85
N ALA A 120 11.49 14.52 3.73
CA ALA A 120 11.56 13.40 4.68
C ALA A 120 10.28 13.29 5.54
N ALA A 121 9.81 14.42 6.09
CA ALA A 121 8.59 14.44 6.90
C ALA A 121 7.32 14.04 6.12
N ALA A 122 7.24 14.36 4.82
CA ALA A 122 6.10 13.94 4.00
C ALA A 122 6.22 12.48 3.55
N ARG A 123 7.44 11.96 3.45
CA ARG A 123 7.69 10.60 2.96
C ARG A 123 7.11 9.52 3.86
N GLU A 124 7.02 9.77 5.15
CA GLU A 124 6.52 8.82 6.16
C GLU A 124 4.98 8.84 6.30
N LEU A 125 4.29 9.74 5.61
CA LEU A 125 2.84 9.84 5.67
C LEU A 125 2.17 8.68 4.92
N HIS A 126 1.05 8.20 5.45
CA HIS A 126 0.24 7.14 4.85
C HIS A 126 -1.00 7.71 4.17
N VAL A 127 -1.20 7.35 2.91
CA VAL A 127 -2.34 7.78 2.10
C VAL A 127 -3.25 6.59 1.83
N LYS A 128 -4.54 6.73 2.19
CA LYS A 128 -5.52 5.63 2.06
C LYS A 128 -6.81 6.12 1.40
N CYS A 129 -7.29 5.37 0.38
CA CYS A 129 -8.44 5.77 -0.45
C CYS A 129 -9.56 4.73 -0.33
N SER A 130 -10.69 5.12 0.26
CA SER A 130 -11.91 4.30 0.30
C SER A 130 -12.98 4.85 -0.64
N GLY A 131 -13.59 4.00 -1.46
CA GLY A 131 -14.63 4.38 -2.41
C GLY A 131 -16.00 4.67 -1.79
N CYS A 132 -16.17 4.43 -0.50
CA CYS A 132 -17.40 4.73 0.27
C CYS A 132 -17.11 4.74 1.78
N TYR A 133 -18.13 5.00 2.60
CA TYR A 133 -18.04 5.07 4.07
C TYR A 133 -17.69 3.75 4.77
N ASN A 134 -17.75 2.60 4.10
CA ASN A 134 -17.35 1.31 4.68
C ASN A 134 -15.87 1.22 5.06
N SER A 135 -15.06 2.18 4.63
CA SER A 135 -13.66 2.35 5.09
C SER A 135 -12.75 1.13 4.86
N CYS A 136 -12.99 0.33 3.83
CA CYS A 136 -12.23 -0.90 3.58
C CYS A 136 -10.72 -0.66 3.39
N ALA A 137 -10.31 0.54 2.95
CA ALA A 137 -8.92 0.95 2.90
C ALA A 137 -8.47 1.74 4.14
N GLN A 138 -9.30 1.84 5.18
CA GLN A 138 -8.96 2.47 6.46
C GLN A 138 -8.61 3.97 6.36
N HIS A 139 -9.31 4.72 5.48
CA HIS A 139 -9.07 6.14 5.26
C HIS A 139 -9.15 6.99 6.53
N HIS A 140 -9.97 6.58 7.52
CA HIS A 140 -10.22 7.33 8.75
C HIS A 140 -9.05 7.33 9.75
N VAL A 141 -8.11 6.41 9.62
CA VAL A 141 -6.91 6.34 10.47
C VAL A 141 -5.61 6.65 9.70
N ALA A 142 -5.73 7.09 8.46
CA ALA A 142 -4.59 7.50 7.65
C ALA A 142 -4.18 8.94 7.98
N ASP A 143 -2.91 9.29 7.77
CA ASP A 143 -2.45 10.68 7.83
C ASP A 143 -3.22 11.53 6.82
N ILE A 144 -3.45 10.96 5.61
CA ILE A 144 -4.23 11.56 4.54
C ILE A 144 -5.22 10.50 4.02
N GLY A 145 -6.50 10.65 4.33
CA GLY A 145 -7.55 9.75 3.93
C GLY A 145 -8.47 10.36 2.88
N PHE A 146 -8.94 9.54 1.94
CA PHE A 146 -9.95 9.90 0.97
C PHE A 146 -11.18 9.02 1.13
N LEU A 147 -12.33 9.64 1.42
CA LEU A 147 -13.61 8.99 1.56
C LEU A 147 -14.48 9.27 0.34
N GLY A 148 -14.88 8.22 -0.37
CA GLY A 148 -15.82 8.34 -1.48
C GLY A 148 -17.22 8.76 -1.01
N VAL A 149 -17.69 9.88 -1.53
CA VAL A 149 -19.02 10.47 -1.25
C VAL A 149 -19.70 10.85 -2.55
N SER A 150 -21.00 11.14 -2.51
CA SER A 150 -21.71 11.75 -3.63
C SER A 150 -22.21 13.13 -3.25
N ARG A 151 -22.10 14.09 -4.17
CA ARG A 151 -22.67 15.44 -4.03
C ARG A 151 -23.63 15.71 -5.17
N VAL A 152 -24.60 16.59 -4.94
CA VAL A 152 -25.50 17.06 -5.98
C VAL A 152 -24.90 18.31 -6.61
N VAL A 153 -24.58 18.22 -7.91
CA VAL A 153 -24.07 19.35 -8.71
C VAL A 153 -25.01 19.54 -9.90
N ALA A 154 -25.56 20.71 -10.03
CA ALA A 154 -26.58 21.03 -11.07
C ALA A 154 -27.71 19.98 -11.18
N GLY A 155 -28.24 19.53 -10.04
CA GLY A 155 -29.32 18.55 -9.97
C GLY A 155 -28.93 17.08 -10.21
N ARG A 156 -27.65 16.80 -10.46
CA ARG A 156 -27.15 15.44 -10.69
C ARG A 156 -26.26 14.96 -9.55
N ARG A 157 -26.35 13.69 -9.19
CA ARG A 157 -25.42 13.06 -8.23
C ARG A 157 -24.07 12.81 -8.92
N VAL A 158 -23.01 13.38 -8.34
CA VAL A 158 -21.64 13.26 -8.85
C VAL A 158 -20.76 12.65 -7.77
N PRO A 159 -19.98 11.59 -8.10
CA PRO A 159 -18.99 11.05 -7.17
C PRO A 159 -17.90 12.07 -6.84
N HIS A 160 -17.57 12.16 -5.56
CA HIS A 160 -16.51 13.02 -5.04
C HIS A 160 -15.69 12.25 -4.00
N PHE A 161 -14.60 12.87 -3.56
CA PHE A 161 -13.87 12.42 -2.38
C PHE A 161 -13.90 13.53 -1.32
N GLN A 162 -14.23 13.12 -0.11
CA GLN A 162 -14.05 13.91 1.10
C GLN A 162 -12.62 13.66 1.60
N LEU A 163 -11.86 14.72 1.84
CA LEU A 163 -10.54 14.61 2.44
C LEU A 163 -10.67 14.44 3.96
N VAL A 164 -9.87 13.54 4.52
CA VAL A 164 -9.75 13.28 5.95
C VAL A 164 -8.28 13.39 6.30
N VAL A 165 -7.91 14.13 7.34
CA VAL A 165 -6.51 14.36 7.71
C VAL A 165 -6.27 14.16 9.19
N GLY A 166 -5.05 13.79 9.57
CA GLY A 166 -4.61 13.67 10.95
C GLY A 166 -5.07 12.39 11.64
N GLY A 167 -5.38 11.35 10.88
CA GLY A 167 -5.56 10.00 11.44
C GLY A 167 -4.23 9.42 11.91
N GLN A 168 -4.30 8.44 12.81
CA GLN A 168 -3.15 7.71 13.31
C GLN A 168 -3.53 6.26 13.58
N TRP A 169 -2.75 5.31 13.10
CA TRP A 169 -3.00 3.89 13.28
C TRP A 169 -1.86 3.13 13.94
N SER A 170 -0.68 3.74 13.99
CA SER A 170 0.50 3.20 14.67
C SER A 170 0.51 3.62 16.13
N GLU A 171 1.09 2.78 16.98
CA GLU A 171 1.17 2.96 18.43
C GLU A 171 -0.19 2.81 19.17
N ASN A 172 -0.15 2.70 20.48
CA ASN A 172 -1.28 2.25 21.30
C ASN A 172 -2.49 3.20 21.41
N ALA A 173 -2.52 4.26 20.65
CA ALA A 173 -3.59 5.24 20.67
C ALA A 173 -3.97 5.68 19.26
N GLY A 174 -4.56 4.77 18.47
CA GLY A 174 -5.11 5.14 17.16
C GLY A 174 -6.08 6.31 17.29
N ALA A 175 -6.02 7.24 16.34
CA ALA A 175 -6.92 8.39 16.27
C ALA A 175 -7.59 8.46 14.89
N PHE A 176 -8.86 8.85 14.87
CA PHE A 176 -9.55 9.15 13.62
C PHE A 176 -9.19 10.55 13.15
N GLY A 177 -8.96 10.69 11.86
CA GLY A 177 -8.75 11.95 11.21
C GLY A 177 -10.05 12.78 11.14
N LEU A 178 -9.88 14.07 10.89
CA LEU A 178 -10.96 15.02 10.71
C LEU A 178 -11.27 15.22 9.22
N ALA A 179 -12.55 15.19 8.87
CA ALA A 179 -13.01 15.54 7.53
C ALA A 179 -12.94 17.05 7.32
N ILE A 180 -12.38 17.49 6.19
CA ILE A 180 -12.21 18.90 5.81
C ILE A 180 -12.83 19.18 4.44
#